data_633026c873654bf04325cfb27dc2d5f7
#
_entry.id   633026c873654bf04325cfb27dc2d5f7
#
_cell.length_a   1.000
_cell.length_b   1.000
_cell.length_c   1.000
_cell.angle_alpha   90.00
_cell.angle_beta   90.00
_cell.angle_gamma   90.00
#
_symmetry.space_group_name_H-M   'P 1'
#
loop_
_entity.id
_entity.type
_entity.pdbx_description
1 polymer ?
#
loop_
_entity_poly.entity_id
_entity_poly.type
_entity_poly.pdbx_seq_one_letter_code
_entity_poly.pdbx_strand_id
1 'polypeptide(L)'
;MKTLIIARHGNTFAKGETPTRVGCHTDLPLVEEERGKGVGLYLKKLGLVPTRILAAPLKRTMGTAALAAEAAGCTCPVEPDHRFIEVDYGPDENKTEEQVMARLGAEAAKAEGIDPATLTPEEIAAKGEAIIDKWNADATVPSGWKVDVQQIRDNWMSLASEVKDGEIMLCVSSNGTIRFAPVITGDYAGFCAEHDIKVATGGVCIFTSEDGITWSCTEWGTKAFKKI
;
A
#
# COMPACT_ATOMS: atom_id res chain seq x y z
N MET A 1 -4.50 18.84 17.33
CA MET A 1 -3.81 17.64 16.75
C MET A 1 -4.62 17.11 15.59
N LYS A 2 -3.97 16.80 14.48
CA LYS A 2 -4.52 16.15 13.27
C LYS A 2 -4.02 14.72 13.22
N THR A 3 -4.86 13.76 12.78
CA THR A 3 -4.49 12.34 12.68
C THR A 3 -4.88 11.81 11.31
N LEU A 4 -3.90 11.31 10.56
CA LEU A 4 -4.09 10.60 9.31
C LEU A 4 -3.69 9.14 9.50
N ILE A 5 -4.65 8.25 9.31
CA ILE A 5 -4.49 6.81 9.39
C ILE A 5 -4.54 6.25 7.97
N ILE A 6 -3.55 5.46 7.62
CA ILE A 6 -3.51 4.77 6.32
C ILE A 6 -3.54 3.28 6.59
N ALA A 7 -4.45 2.56 5.93
CA ALA A 7 -4.55 1.12 6.07
C ALA A 7 -4.47 0.42 4.71
N ARG A 8 -3.77 -0.71 4.67
CA ARG A 8 -3.81 -1.60 3.51
C ARG A 8 -5.05 -2.48 3.59
N HIS A 9 -5.70 -2.68 2.44
CA HIS A 9 -6.84 -3.61 2.32
C HIS A 9 -6.51 -5.02 2.85
N GLY A 10 -7.56 -5.80 3.18
CA GLY A 10 -7.47 -7.20 3.61
C GLY A 10 -7.05 -8.15 2.48
N ASN A 11 -7.11 -9.46 2.74
CA ASN A 11 -6.69 -10.47 1.77
C ASN A 11 -7.67 -10.59 0.59
N THR A 12 -7.09 -10.80 -0.60
CA THR A 12 -7.81 -11.06 -1.86
C THR A 12 -7.52 -12.47 -2.42
N PHE A 13 -6.68 -13.24 -1.75
CA PHE A 13 -6.38 -14.64 -2.06
C PHE A 13 -6.61 -15.50 -0.83
N ALA A 14 -7.23 -16.66 -1.02
CA ALA A 14 -7.44 -17.62 0.04
C ALA A 14 -6.12 -18.33 0.41
N LYS A 15 -6.13 -18.98 1.58
CA LYS A 15 -4.96 -19.76 2.01
C LYS A 15 -4.74 -20.93 1.05
N GLY A 16 -3.53 -21.02 0.48
CA GLY A 16 -3.13 -22.03 -0.49
C GLY A 16 -3.27 -21.61 -1.96
N GLU A 17 -3.89 -20.50 -2.25
CA GLU A 17 -3.84 -19.90 -3.59
C GLU A 17 -2.50 -19.22 -3.82
N THR A 18 -2.00 -19.29 -5.05
CA THR A 18 -0.80 -18.54 -5.46
C THR A 18 -1.19 -17.09 -5.75
N PRO A 19 -0.71 -16.11 -4.97
CA PRO A 19 -1.05 -14.72 -5.20
C PRO A 19 -0.46 -14.22 -6.53
N THR A 20 -1.22 -13.33 -7.18
CA THR A 20 -0.75 -12.56 -8.34
C THR A 20 -0.63 -11.08 -7.97
N ARG A 21 0.03 -10.29 -8.82
CA ARG A 21 0.03 -8.83 -8.68
C ARG A 21 -1.31 -8.25 -9.10
N VAL A 22 -2.02 -7.71 -8.13
CA VAL A 22 -3.35 -7.13 -8.31
C VAL A 22 -3.22 -5.61 -8.31
N GLY A 23 -3.17 -5.01 -9.47
CA GLY A 23 -3.05 -3.58 -9.68
C GLY A 23 -4.39 -2.85 -9.80
N CYS A 24 -4.36 -1.69 -10.47
CA CYS A 24 -5.53 -0.84 -10.61
C CYS A 24 -6.59 -1.39 -11.60
N HIS A 25 -6.20 -2.29 -12.49
CA HIS A 25 -7.08 -2.89 -13.50
C HIS A 25 -7.77 -4.17 -13.03
N THR A 26 -7.41 -4.68 -11.84
CA THR A 26 -7.93 -5.94 -11.31
C THR A 26 -8.69 -5.69 -10.01
N ASP A 27 -10.01 -5.88 -10.06
CA ASP A 27 -10.90 -5.56 -8.94
C ASP A 27 -11.38 -6.83 -8.21
N LEU A 28 -10.46 -7.50 -7.51
CA LEU A 28 -10.77 -8.66 -6.68
C LEU A 28 -11.48 -8.24 -5.39
N PRO A 29 -12.49 -9.01 -4.93
CA PRO A 29 -13.10 -8.83 -3.62
C PRO A 29 -12.17 -9.33 -2.50
N LEU A 30 -12.54 -9.02 -1.25
CA LEU A 30 -11.95 -9.67 -0.08
C LEU A 30 -12.37 -11.14 -0.01
N VAL A 31 -11.46 -12.01 0.44
CA VAL A 31 -11.75 -13.44 0.71
C VAL A 31 -12.02 -13.69 2.20
N GLU A 32 -11.81 -12.70 3.05
CA GLU A 32 -12.08 -12.77 4.50
C GLU A 32 -12.35 -11.35 5.06
N GLU A 33 -13.00 -11.25 6.20
CA GLU A 33 -13.36 -9.99 6.84
C GLU A 33 -12.46 -9.62 8.02
N GLU A 34 -11.72 -10.61 8.55
CA GLU A 34 -10.96 -10.51 9.80
C GLU A 34 -9.98 -9.33 9.79
N ARG A 35 -9.26 -9.13 8.68
CA ARG A 35 -8.28 -8.04 8.59
C ARG A 35 -8.93 -6.67 8.51
N GLY A 36 -10.06 -6.55 7.81
CA GLY A 36 -10.82 -5.31 7.76
C GLY A 36 -11.42 -4.96 9.12
N LYS A 37 -12.07 -5.91 9.78
CA LYS A 37 -12.58 -5.76 11.15
C LYS A 37 -11.46 -5.49 12.14
N GLY A 38 -10.30 -6.16 11.98
CA GLY A 38 -9.12 -5.97 12.80
C GLY A 38 -8.60 -4.53 12.77
N VAL A 39 -8.60 -3.87 11.60
CA VAL A 39 -8.27 -2.45 11.50
C VAL A 39 -9.20 -1.62 12.40
N GLY A 40 -10.52 -1.77 12.28
CA GLY A 40 -11.48 -0.99 13.06
C GLY A 40 -11.38 -1.24 14.56
N LEU A 41 -11.29 -2.50 14.99
CA LEU A 41 -11.14 -2.86 16.40
C LEU A 41 -9.84 -2.29 17.00
N TYR A 42 -8.74 -2.33 16.24
CA TYR A 42 -7.48 -1.75 16.67
C TYR A 42 -7.58 -0.24 16.86
N LEU A 43 -8.16 0.47 15.90
CA LEU A 43 -8.38 1.90 16.00
C LEU A 43 -9.28 2.26 17.20
N LYS A 44 -10.35 1.50 17.42
CA LYS A 44 -11.22 1.66 18.60
C LYS A 44 -10.46 1.48 19.91
N LYS A 45 -9.60 0.46 20.00
CA LYS A 45 -8.75 0.21 21.18
C LYS A 45 -7.81 1.37 21.47
N LEU A 46 -7.29 2.03 20.43
CA LEU A 46 -6.43 3.23 20.56
C LEU A 46 -7.22 4.52 20.86
N GLY A 47 -8.56 4.48 20.82
CA GLY A 47 -9.40 5.68 20.92
C GLY A 47 -9.38 6.55 19.66
N LEU A 48 -8.93 5.99 18.54
CA LEU A 48 -8.79 6.67 17.24
C LEU A 48 -9.94 6.32 16.29
N VAL A 49 -11.19 6.53 16.73
CA VAL A 49 -12.37 6.30 15.88
C VAL A 49 -12.39 7.32 14.74
N PRO A 50 -12.37 6.89 13.46
CA PRO A 50 -12.34 7.82 12.34
C PRO A 50 -13.57 8.74 12.30
N THR A 51 -13.34 10.02 11.98
CA THR A 51 -14.39 11.01 11.72
C THR A 51 -14.64 11.25 10.24
N ARG A 52 -13.69 10.80 9.40
CA ARG A 52 -13.78 10.76 7.93
C ARG A 52 -13.07 9.53 7.39
N ILE A 53 -13.66 8.86 6.39
CA ILE A 53 -13.09 7.67 5.78
C ILE A 53 -13.07 7.81 4.26
N LEU A 54 -11.89 7.65 3.68
CA LEU A 54 -11.64 7.56 2.25
C LEU A 54 -11.15 6.15 1.90
N ALA A 55 -11.46 5.69 0.70
CA ALA A 55 -10.90 4.45 0.18
C ALA A 55 -10.71 4.53 -1.33
N ALA A 56 -9.68 3.89 -1.85
CA ALA A 56 -9.58 3.66 -3.28
C ALA A 56 -10.84 2.93 -3.79
N PRO A 57 -11.35 3.26 -4.99
CA PRO A 57 -12.62 2.74 -5.48
C PRO A 57 -12.52 1.31 -6.05
N LEU A 58 -11.96 0.40 -5.27
CA LEU A 58 -11.83 -1.03 -5.58
C LEU A 58 -12.55 -1.85 -4.50
N LYS A 59 -13.12 -3.00 -4.87
CA LYS A 59 -13.88 -3.86 -3.93
C LYS A 59 -13.11 -4.17 -2.66
N ARG A 60 -11.81 -4.49 -2.78
CA ARG A 60 -10.96 -4.83 -1.63
C ARG A 60 -10.74 -3.66 -0.67
N THR A 61 -10.55 -2.46 -1.19
CA THR A 61 -10.31 -1.24 -0.38
C THR A 61 -11.59 -0.70 0.23
N MET A 62 -12.66 -0.59 -0.58
CA MET A 62 -14.00 -0.18 -0.09
C MET A 62 -14.55 -1.18 0.94
N GLY A 63 -14.41 -2.48 0.68
CA GLY A 63 -14.84 -3.54 1.62
C GLY A 63 -14.06 -3.48 2.94
N THR A 64 -12.73 -3.30 2.89
CA THR A 64 -11.93 -3.13 4.10
C THR A 64 -12.33 -1.89 4.89
N ALA A 65 -12.57 -0.76 4.21
CA ALA A 65 -12.97 0.49 4.85
C ALA A 65 -14.35 0.37 5.53
N ALA A 66 -15.32 -0.30 4.88
CA ALA A 66 -16.63 -0.54 5.44
C ALA A 66 -16.57 -1.41 6.72
N LEU A 67 -15.80 -2.52 6.66
CA LEU A 67 -15.58 -3.40 7.82
C LEU A 67 -14.87 -2.68 8.96
N ALA A 68 -13.88 -1.83 8.64
CA ALA A 68 -13.18 -1.04 9.64
C ALA A 68 -14.10 0.00 10.29
N ALA A 69 -14.94 0.69 9.51
CA ALA A 69 -15.92 1.65 10.01
C ALA A 69 -16.89 0.99 10.99
N GLU A 70 -17.49 -0.13 10.59
CA GLU A 70 -18.42 -0.89 11.43
C GLU A 70 -17.77 -1.33 12.74
N ALA A 71 -16.59 -1.97 12.67
CA ALA A 71 -15.88 -2.49 13.83
C ALA A 71 -15.39 -1.39 14.79
N ALA A 72 -15.01 -0.22 14.26
CA ALA A 72 -14.65 0.95 15.06
C ALA A 72 -15.87 1.62 15.72
N GLY A 73 -17.08 1.36 15.23
CA GLY A 73 -18.31 2.06 15.61
C GLY A 73 -18.41 3.45 14.98
N CYS A 74 -17.78 3.65 13.83
CA CYS A 74 -17.87 4.87 13.04
C CYS A 74 -19.16 4.89 12.22
N THR A 75 -19.85 6.03 12.19
CA THR A 75 -21.07 6.25 11.42
C THR A 75 -20.86 7.11 10.17
N CYS A 76 -19.63 7.60 9.94
CA CYS A 76 -19.33 8.39 8.74
C CYS A 76 -19.33 7.49 7.48
N PRO A 77 -19.73 8.02 6.32
CA PRO A 77 -19.70 7.25 5.08
C PRO A 77 -18.27 6.96 4.64
N VAL A 78 -18.10 5.87 3.87
CA VAL A 78 -16.85 5.61 3.14
C VAL A 78 -16.93 6.31 1.80
N GLU A 79 -16.07 7.29 1.59
CA GLU A 79 -15.99 8.08 0.35
C GLU A 79 -14.95 7.46 -0.60
N PRO A 80 -15.29 7.17 -1.86
CA PRO A 80 -14.30 6.71 -2.84
C PRO A 80 -13.37 7.84 -3.26
N ASP A 81 -12.05 7.55 -3.31
CA ASP A 81 -11.04 8.51 -3.78
C ASP A 81 -10.05 7.84 -4.74
N HIS A 82 -10.10 8.23 -6.01
CA HIS A 82 -9.27 7.68 -7.08
C HIS A 82 -7.78 8.00 -6.92
N ARG A 83 -7.41 9.02 -6.15
CA ARG A 83 -6.00 9.39 -5.90
C ARG A 83 -5.21 8.25 -5.25
N PHE A 84 -5.89 7.34 -4.55
CA PHE A 84 -5.30 6.27 -3.75
C PHE A 84 -5.52 4.88 -4.34
N ILE A 85 -5.89 4.80 -5.63
CA ILE A 85 -5.98 3.52 -6.35
C ILE A 85 -4.59 2.86 -6.42
N GLU A 86 -4.56 1.53 -6.54
CA GLU A 86 -3.29 0.79 -6.70
C GLU A 86 -2.57 1.20 -7.99
N VAL A 87 -1.26 1.04 -8.01
CA VAL A 87 -0.44 1.32 -9.19
C VAL A 87 -0.78 0.40 -10.37
N ASP A 88 -0.51 0.86 -11.59
CA ASP A 88 -0.62 0.05 -12.81
C ASP A 88 0.66 -0.77 -12.98
N TYR A 89 0.56 -2.07 -12.75
CA TYR A 89 1.66 -3.01 -12.92
C TYR A 89 1.95 -3.36 -14.38
N GLY A 90 1.27 -2.74 -15.34
CA GLY A 90 1.50 -2.93 -16.77
C GLY A 90 1.47 -4.41 -17.18
N PRO A 91 2.55 -4.94 -17.79
CA PRO A 91 2.60 -6.34 -18.24
C PRO A 91 2.56 -7.36 -17.10
N ASP A 92 2.78 -6.92 -15.86
CA ASP A 92 2.81 -7.81 -14.68
C ASP A 92 1.47 -7.88 -13.94
N GLU A 93 0.45 -7.19 -14.42
CA GLU A 93 -0.90 -7.32 -13.88
C GLU A 93 -1.37 -8.79 -13.95
N ASN A 94 -1.87 -9.33 -12.85
CA ASN A 94 -2.29 -10.73 -12.70
C ASN A 94 -1.20 -11.79 -12.92
N LYS A 95 0.07 -11.42 -12.91
CA LYS A 95 1.19 -12.37 -12.95
C LYS A 95 1.63 -12.78 -11.55
N THR A 96 2.06 -14.04 -11.43
CA THR A 96 2.70 -14.51 -10.18
C THR A 96 4.05 -13.83 -10.00
N GLU A 97 4.57 -13.83 -8.77
CA GLU A 97 5.89 -13.25 -8.48
C GLU A 97 7.00 -13.89 -9.32
N GLU A 98 6.95 -15.22 -9.51
CA GLU A 98 7.88 -15.95 -10.39
C GLU A 98 7.83 -15.43 -11.84
N GLN A 99 6.63 -15.24 -12.40
CA GLN A 99 6.47 -14.71 -13.77
C GLN A 99 7.00 -13.27 -13.88
N VAL A 100 6.78 -12.45 -12.85
CA VAL A 100 7.28 -11.08 -12.80
C VAL A 100 8.81 -11.06 -12.76
N MET A 101 9.43 -11.85 -11.88
CA MET A 101 10.87 -11.96 -11.78
C MET A 101 11.49 -12.49 -13.09
N ALA A 102 10.88 -13.48 -13.73
CA ALA A 102 11.34 -14.00 -15.02
C ALA A 102 11.33 -12.92 -16.11
N ARG A 103 10.25 -12.12 -16.22
CA ARG A 103 10.17 -11.03 -17.20
C ARG A 103 11.21 -9.94 -16.93
N LEU A 104 11.26 -9.45 -15.70
CA LEU A 104 12.17 -8.37 -15.30
C LEU A 104 13.64 -8.79 -15.46
N GLY A 105 13.96 -10.03 -15.09
CA GLY A 105 15.31 -10.57 -15.23
C GLY A 105 15.74 -10.72 -16.69
N ALA A 106 14.84 -11.16 -17.57
CA ALA A 106 15.12 -11.24 -19.00
C ALA A 106 15.34 -9.84 -19.62
N GLU A 107 14.59 -8.83 -19.18
CA GLU A 107 14.80 -7.44 -19.61
C GLU A 107 16.11 -6.87 -19.09
N ALA A 108 16.48 -7.16 -17.84
CA ALA A 108 17.75 -6.74 -17.27
C ALA A 108 18.94 -7.36 -18.02
N ALA A 109 18.89 -8.65 -18.33
CA ALA A 109 19.92 -9.33 -19.13
C ALA A 109 20.09 -8.66 -20.50
N LYS A 110 19.00 -8.37 -21.21
CA LYS A 110 19.06 -7.65 -22.49
C LYS A 110 19.68 -6.28 -22.37
N ALA A 111 19.36 -5.52 -21.30
CA ALA A 111 19.92 -4.20 -21.04
C ALA A 111 21.45 -4.27 -20.78
N GLU A 112 21.94 -5.39 -20.24
CA GLU A 112 23.35 -5.68 -20.05
C GLU A 112 24.05 -6.25 -21.30
N GLY A 113 23.33 -6.43 -22.40
CA GLY A 113 23.84 -7.02 -23.65
C GLY A 113 23.95 -8.54 -23.62
N ILE A 114 23.30 -9.21 -22.68
CA ILE A 114 23.27 -10.66 -22.52
C ILE A 114 21.99 -11.20 -23.16
N ASP A 115 22.13 -12.22 -24.03
CA ASP A 115 20.95 -12.93 -24.56
C ASP A 115 20.33 -13.78 -23.43
N PRO A 116 19.06 -13.52 -23.02
CA PRO A 116 18.41 -14.29 -21.97
C PRO A 116 18.34 -15.80 -22.27
N ALA A 117 18.35 -16.21 -23.54
CA ALA A 117 18.32 -17.61 -23.91
C ALA A 117 19.62 -18.36 -23.51
N THR A 118 20.69 -17.65 -23.18
CA THR A 118 21.96 -18.24 -22.73
C THR A 118 22.05 -18.40 -21.20
N LEU A 119 21.06 -17.86 -20.47
CA LEU A 119 20.98 -17.94 -19.02
C LEU A 119 20.05 -19.06 -18.56
N THR A 120 20.33 -19.60 -17.38
CA THR A 120 19.39 -20.52 -16.71
C THR A 120 18.18 -19.76 -16.17
N PRO A 121 17.04 -20.45 -15.94
CA PRO A 121 15.87 -19.85 -15.28
C PRO A 121 16.22 -19.21 -13.92
N GLU A 122 17.12 -19.84 -13.15
CA GLU A 122 17.57 -19.34 -11.84
C GLU A 122 18.36 -18.05 -11.95
N GLU A 123 19.25 -17.94 -12.96
CA GLU A 123 20.01 -16.71 -13.21
C GLU A 123 19.11 -15.57 -13.65
N ILE A 124 18.10 -15.85 -14.47
CA ILE A 124 17.09 -14.85 -14.87
C ILE A 124 16.27 -14.43 -13.65
N ALA A 125 15.78 -15.38 -12.84
CA ALA A 125 14.99 -15.08 -11.64
C ALA A 125 15.76 -14.20 -10.66
N ALA A 126 17.05 -14.48 -10.40
CA ALA A 126 17.90 -13.70 -9.51
C ALA A 126 18.05 -12.23 -9.97
N LYS A 127 18.19 -12.00 -11.29
CA LYS A 127 18.21 -10.64 -11.85
C LYS A 127 16.87 -9.91 -11.63
N GLY A 128 15.76 -10.61 -11.79
CA GLY A 128 14.42 -10.06 -11.55
C GLY A 128 14.17 -9.78 -10.07
N GLU A 129 14.60 -10.66 -9.18
CA GLU A 129 14.53 -10.49 -7.73
C GLU A 129 15.26 -9.22 -7.29
N ALA A 130 16.47 -8.97 -7.80
CA ALA A 130 17.20 -7.75 -7.49
C ALA A 130 16.46 -6.45 -7.88
N ILE A 131 15.63 -6.48 -8.93
CA ILE A 131 14.77 -5.34 -9.32
C ILE A 131 13.60 -5.20 -8.34
N ILE A 132 12.97 -6.31 -7.97
CA ILE A 132 11.87 -6.29 -6.99
C ILE A 132 12.36 -5.88 -5.61
N ASP A 133 13.57 -6.24 -5.22
CA ASP A 133 14.17 -5.80 -3.97
C ASP A 133 14.35 -4.27 -3.91
N LYS A 134 14.77 -3.63 -5.01
CA LYS A 134 14.81 -2.17 -5.09
C LYS A 134 13.42 -1.55 -4.97
N TRP A 135 12.42 -2.14 -5.64
CA TRP A 135 11.03 -1.68 -5.47
C TRP A 135 10.56 -1.82 -4.01
N ASN A 136 10.99 -2.86 -3.31
CA ASN A 136 10.64 -3.07 -1.91
C ASN A 136 11.42 -2.15 -0.96
N ALA A 137 12.68 -1.84 -1.28
CA ALA A 137 13.55 -1.04 -0.43
C ALA A 137 13.28 0.48 -0.52
N ASP A 138 13.17 1.01 -1.74
CA ASP A 138 13.13 2.46 -1.98
C ASP A 138 12.05 2.90 -2.99
N ALA A 139 11.20 1.97 -3.42
CA ALA A 139 10.16 2.17 -4.43
C ALA A 139 10.69 2.57 -5.82
N THR A 140 11.91 2.13 -6.18
CA THR A 140 12.41 2.23 -7.56
C THR A 140 11.48 1.46 -8.49
N VAL A 141 10.87 2.14 -9.46
CA VAL A 141 9.82 1.58 -10.33
C VAL A 141 10.41 0.58 -11.31
N PRO A 142 9.95 -0.70 -11.32
CA PRO A 142 10.35 -1.68 -12.32
C PRO A 142 9.94 -1.30 -13.73
N SER A 143 10.72 -1.74 -14.73
CA SER A 143 10.43 -1.52 -16.13
C SER A 143 9.04 -2.03 -16.55
N GLY A 144 8.33 -1.25 -17.36
CA GLY A 144 7.01 -1.56 -17.88
C GLY A 144 5.84 -1.22 -16.94
N TRP A 145 6.10 -0.91 -15.66
CA TRP A 145 5.05 -0.43 -14.77
C TRP A 145 4.78 1.06 -15.01
N LYS A 146 3.51 1.45 -14.91
CA LYS A 146 3.08 2.84 -15.11
C LYS A 146 2.80 3.47 -13.75
N VAL A 147 3.84 3.98 -13.11
CA VAL A 147 3.79 4.57 -11.78
C VAL A 147 4.26 6.01 -11.86
N ASP A 148 3.35 6.95 -11.76
CA ASP A 148 3.69 8.37 -11.59
C ASP A 148 4.00 8.64 -10.10
N VAL A 149 5.28 8.46 -9.76
CA VAL A 149 5.78 8.60 -8.38
C VAL A 149 5.51 10.00 -7.83
N GLN A 150 5.68 11.05 -8.66
CA GLN A 150 5.47 12.42 -8.22
C GLN A 150 3.99 12.66 -7.92
N GLN A 151 3.10 12.23 -8.81
CA GLN A 151 1.67 12.38 -8.59
C GLN A 151 1.18 11.64 -7.33
N ILE A 152 1.70 10.44 -7.07
CA ILE A 152 1.33 9.68 -5.85
C ILE A 152 1.82 10.42 -4.60
N ARG A 153 3.04 10.94 -4.60
CA ARG A 153 3.57 11.75 -3.49
C ARG A 153 2.75 13.02 -3.26
N ASP A 154 2.40 13.73 -4.33
CA ASP A 154 1.59 14.94 -4.26
C ASP A 154 0.18 14.63 -3.72
N ASN A 155 -0.40 13.48 -4.09
CA ASN A 155 -1.68 13.02 -3.57
C ASN A 155 -1.63 12.79 -2.04
N TRP A 156 -0.57 12.16 -1.52
CA TRP A 156 -0.39 11.97 -0.08
C TRP A 156 -0.19 13.29 0.67
N MET A 157 0.61 14.20 0.13
CA MET A 157 0.81 15.54 0.69
C MET A 157 -0.49 16.35 0.68
N SER A 158 -1.26 16.30 -0.41
CA SER A 158 -2.58 16.91 -0.50
C SER A 158 -3.52 16.37 0.57
N LEU A 159 -3.60 15.04 0.72
CA LEU A 159 -4.45 14.42 1.74
C LEU A 159 -4.08 14.87 3.14
N ALA A 160 -2.79 14.90 3.47
CA ALA A 160 -2.32 15.37 4.78
C ALA A 160 -2.76 16.83 5.05
N SER A 161 -2.72 17.69 4.02
CA SER A 161 -3.17 19.08 4.12
C SER A 161 -4.68 19.24 4.31
N GLU A 162 -5.48 18.26 3.83
CA GLU A 162 -6.95 18.25 3.96
C GLU A 162 -7.43 17.90 5.37
N VAL A 163 -6.59 17.25 6.19
CA VAL A 163 -6.95 16.86 7.57
C VAL A 163 -7.15 18.09 8.42
N LYS A 164 -8.32 18.23 9.04
CA LYS A 164 -8.69 19.37 9.88
C LYS A 164 -8.21 19.17 11.32
N ASP A 165 -8.16 20.25 12.08
CA ASP A 165 -7.85 20.16 13.50
C ASP A 165 -8.89 19.33 14.25
N GLY A 166 -8.40 18.36 15.03
CA GLY A 166 -9.23 17.41 15.76
C GLY A 166 -9.81 16.28 14.88
N GLU A 167 -9.57 16.29 13.58
CA GLU A 167 -10.02 15.22 12.68
C GLU A 167 -9.15 13.96 12.80
N ILE A 168 -9.79 12.82 12.74
CA ILE A 168 -9.16 11.51 12.58
C ILE A 168 -9.63 10.96 11.23
N MET A 169 -8.75 11.00 10.24
CA MET A 169 -9.04 10.57 8.88
C MET A 169 -8.43 9.18 8.64
N LEU A 170 -9.24 8.25 8.12
CA LEU A 170 -8.79 6.95 7.65
C LEU A 170 -8.79 6.92 6.12
N CYS A 171 -7.66 6.54 5.51
CA CYS A 171 -7.55 6.26 4.08
C CYS A 171 -7.17 4.79 3.85
N VAL A 172 -8.01 4.05 3.14
CA VAL A 172 -7.73 2.64 2.80
C VAL A 172 -7.26 2.53 1.36
N SER A 173 -6.07 1.98 1.18
CA SER A 173 -5.41 1.88 -0.12
C SER A 173 -4.71 0.52 -0.28
N SER A 174 -3.83 0.42 -1.25
CA SER A 174 -3.06 -0.77 -1.61
C SER A 174 -1.56 -0.53 -1.46
N ASN A 175 -0.78 -1.61 -1.36
CA ASN A 175 0.63 -1.54 -0.98
C ASN A 175 1.52 -0.73 -1.95
N GLY A 176 1.26 -0.80 -3.26
CA GLY A 176 2.05 -0.05 -4.24
C GLY A 176 1.89 1.47 -4.09
N THR A 177 0.73 1.94 -3.66
CA THR A 177 0.45 3.35 -3.40
C THR A 177 0.86 3.76 -1.99
N ILE A 178 0.61 2.92 -0.97
CA ILE A 178 0.92 3.23 0.44
C ILE A 178 2.42 3.44 0.68
N ARG A 179 3.30 2.72 -0.03
CA ARG A 179 4.75 2.83 0.15
C ARG A 179 5.32 4.23 -0.05
N PHE A 180 4.58 5.12 -0.72
CA PHE A 180 4.96 6.52 -0.92
C PHE A 180 4.42 7.45 0.17
N ALA A 181 3.52 6.99 1.05
CA ALA A 181 2.93 7.82 2.10
C ALA A 181 3.95 8.42 3.07
N PRO A 182 5.12 7.81 3.35
CA PRO A 182 6.11 8.43 4.22
C PRO A 182 6.64 9.80 3.73
N VAL A 183 6.38 10.20 2.48
CA VAL A 183 6.68 11.57 2.01
C VAL A 183 6.05 12.64 2.92
N ILE A 184 4.96 12.31 3.61
CA ILE A 184 4.25 13.19 4.56
C ILE A 184 5.17 13.65 5.70
N THR A 185 6.18 12.86 6.10
CA THR A 185 7.13 13.21 7.15
C THR A 185 8.18 14.24 6.73
N GLY A 186 8.30 14.51 5.41
CA GLY A 186 9.31 15.41 4.86
C GLY A 186 10.68 14.75 4.61
N ASP A 187 10.91 13.53 5.09
CA ASP A 187 12.15 12.77 4.86
C ASP A 187 11.86 11.33 4.40
N TYR A 188 11.48 11.20 3.13
CA TYR A 188 11.18 9.90 2.54
C TYR A 188 12.40 8.97 2.51
N ALA A 189 13.57 9.51 2.18
CA ALA A 189 14.79 8.70 2.04
C ALA A 189 15.26 8.15 3.40
N GLY A 190 15.27 9.00 4.45
CA GLY A 190 15.57 8.58 5.80
C GLY A 190 14.57 7.54 6.30
N PHE A 191 13.28 7.73 6.00
CA PHE A 191 12.24 6.76 6.37
C PHE A 191 12.49 5.38 5.73
N CYS A 192 12.81 5.33 4.43
CA CYS A 192 13.12 4.08 3.72
C CYS A 192 14.38 3.38 4.26
N ALA A 193 15.34 4.14 4.76
CA ALA A 193 16.57 3.57 5.35
C ALA A 193 16.32 2.89 6.70
N GLU A 194 15.29 3.32 7.43
CA GLU A 194 14.98 2.83 8.78
C GLU A 194 13.80 1.83 8.82
N HIS A 195 12.97 1.77 7.78
CA HIS A 195 11.72 1.01 7.76
C HIS A 195 11.55 0.18 6.49
N ASP A 196 11.00 -1.02 6.63
CA ASP A 196 10.42 -1.74 5.49
C ASP A 196 9.15 -0.99 5.04
N ILE A 197 9.18 -0.44 3.83
CA ILE A 197 8.03 0.31 3.27
C ILE A 197 6.89 -0.58 2.77
N LYS A 198 7.04 -1.90 2.85
CA LYS A 198 6.02 -2.87 2.51
C LYS A 198 5.05 -3.08 3.67
N VAL A 199 3.80 -2.66 3.48
CA VAL A 199 2.73 -2.82 4.47
C VAL A 199 1.98 -4.13 4.23
N ALA A 200 1.84 -4.98 5.25
CA ALA A 200 1.05 -6.22 5.17
C ALA A 200 -0.46 -5.93 5.00
N THR A 201 -1.23 -6.87 4.44
CA THR A 201 -2.70 -6.75 4.35
C THR A 201 -3.32 -6.56 5.75
N GLY A 202 -4.22 -5.58 5.89
CA GLY A 202 -4.77 -5.15 7.19
C GLY A 202 -3.75 -4.43 8.08
N GLY A 203 -2.59 -4.05 7.52
CA GLY A 203 -1.61 -3.22 8.23
C GLY A 203 -2.03 -1.76 8.29
N VAL A 204 -1.70 -1.11 9.41
CA VAL A 204 -2.06 0.26 9.73
C VAL A 204 -0.81 1.12 9.89
N CYS A 205 -0.87 2.33 9.35
CA CYS A 205 0.14 3.37 9.53
C CYS A 205 -0.55 4.60 10.13
N ILE A 206 0.05 5.26 11.11
CA ILE A 206 -0.53 6.41 11.80
C ILE A 206 0.43 7.59 11.69
N PHE A 207 -0.08 8.70 11.17
CA PHE A 207 0.63 9.97 11.09
C PHE A 207 -0.12 11.00 11.93
N THR A 208 0.63 11.81 12.69
CA THR A 208 0.07 12.87 13.53
C THR A 208 0.78 14.20 13.30
N SER A 209 0.05 15.29 13.45
CA SER A 209 0.57 16.65 13.39
C SER A 209 -0.11 17.53 14.42
N GLU A 210 0.67 18.29 15.17
CA GLU A 210 0.15 19.29 16.14
C GLU A 210 -0.07 20.65 15.46
N ASP A 211 0.81 21.04 14.57
CA ASP A 211 0.83 22.34 13.90
C ASP A 211 0.14 22.32 12.52
N GLY A 212 -0.19 21.13 12.00
CA GLY A 212 -0.76 20.93 10.68
C GLY A 212 0.25 21.07 9.52
N ILE A 213 1.53 21.23 9.83
CA ILE A 213 2.64 21.42 8.88
C ILE A 213 3.63 20.27 8.99
N THR A 214 4.08 20.01 10.22
CA THR A 214 5.05 18.95 10.53
C THR A 214 4.31 17.66 10.90
N TRP A 215 4.59 16.59 10.20
CA TRP A 215 3.97 15.28 10.43
C TRP A 215 4.99 14.27 10.93
N SER A 216 4.60 13.50 11.91
CA SER A 216 5.37 12.37 12.43
C SER A 216 4.62 11.07 12.17
N CYS A 217 5.34 10.04 11.73
CA CYS A 217 4.81 8.68 11.66
C CYS A 217 4.98 8.04 13.03
N THR A 218 3.89 7.79 13.74
CA THR A 218 3.89 7.17 15.07
C THR A 218 3.75 5.66 15.02
N GLU A 219 3.17 5.13 13.94
CA GLU A 219 3.10 3.69 13.66
C GLU A 219 3.25 3.46 12.16
N TRP A 220 3.98 2.39 11.78
CA TRP A 220 4.13 1.99 10.40
C TRP A 220 3.95 0.47 10.24
N GLY A 221 3.00 0.07 9.39
CA GLY A 221 2.76 -1.33 9.02
C GLY A 221 2.30 -2.24 10.16
N THR A 222 1.77 -1.68 11.25
CA THR A 222 1.27 -2.45 12.39
C THR A 222 0.17 -3.41 11.96
N LYS A 223 0.38 -4.72 12.18
CA LYS A 223 -0.60 -5.78 11.88
C LYS A 223 -1.75 -5.70 12.89
N ALA A 224 -2.73 -4.83 12.62
CA ALA A 224 -3.83 -4.49 13.51
C ALA A 224 -4.57 -5.73 14.07
N PHE A 225 -4.88 -6.71 13.22
CA PHE A 225 -5.57 -7.95 13.59
C PHE A 225 -4.79 -8.84 14.59
N LYS A 226 -3.51 -8.57 14.85
CA LYS A 226 -2.70 -9.25 15.87
C LYS A 226 -2.61 -8.50 17.20
N LYS A 227 -3.22 -7.30 17.26
CA LYS A 227 -3.13 -6.38 18.40
C LYS A 227 -4.45 -6.21 19.15
N ILE A 228 -5.51 -6.83 18.67
CA ILE A 228 -6.88 -6.81 19.24
C ILE A 228 -7.08 -7.98 20.21
#